data_5d0830437a25592b577c6d0624e1a5ee
#
_entry.id   5d0830437a25592b577c6d0624e1a5ee
#
_cell.length_a   1.000
_cell.length_b   1.000
_cell.length_c   1.000
_cell.angle_alpha   90.00
_cell.angle_beta   90.00
_cell.angle_gamma   90.00
#
_symmetry.space_group_name_H-M   'P 1'
#
loop_
_entity.id
_entity.type
_entity.pdbx_description
1 polymer ?
#
loop_
_entity_poly.entity_id
_entity_poly.type
_entity_poly.pdbx_seq_one_letter_code
_entity_poly.pdbx_strand_id
1 'polypeptide(L)'
;MFSSRNIHFVILGIILGATSGYILAFYQVQASMAPAVSRSSGSNLPSGHPNINNEQVLAMFKQALEKNPNDTTLMTKYANFLFDLGRAPEAVEWFQKIVALEPKNSDARTDLATALWNAGQKDKAMAEYQTALSIDPKHMATLHNLVVVYTEDRNFAAAEKTLKQMEGIDPKYQGLETLKTRLRELQGAK
;
A
#
# COMPACT_ATOMS: atom_id res chain seq x y z
N MET A 1 -7.08 -22.17 -31.94
CA MET A 1 -5.64 -22.12 -32.15
C MET A 1 -5.15 -20.78 -31.58
N PHE A 2 -4.83 -20.74 -30.28
CA PHE A 2 -4.36 -19.52 -29.62
C PHE A 2 -2.82 -19.50 -29.58
N SER A 3 -2.25 -18.42 -30.11
CA SER A 3 -0.81 -18.26 -30.30
C SER A 3 -0.11 -18.09 -28.94
N SER A 4 0.97 -18.86 -28.73
CA SER A 4 1.85 -18.86 -27.53
C SER A 4 2.50 -17.50 -27.20
N ARG A 5 2.33 -16.48 -28.01
CA ARG A 5 2.88 -15.13 -27.78
C ARG A 5 2.14 -14.31 -26.73
N ASN A 6 0.89 -14.61 -26.41
CA ASN A 6 0.08 -13.83 -25.46
C ASN A 6 0.27 -14.26 -23.99
N ILE A 7 0.86 -15.43 -23.74
CA ILE A 7 1.06 -15.94 -22.39
C ILE A 7 2.25 -15.24 -21.70
N HIS A 8 3.27 -14.82 -22.46
CA HIS A 8 4.44 -14.15 -21.90
C HIS A 8 4.17 -12.72 -21.40
N PHE A 9 3.19 -12.01 -21.95
CA PHE A 9 2.82 -10.66 -21.51
C PHE A 9 2.03 -10.65 -20.20
N VAL A 10 1.26 -11.69 -19.91
CA VAL A 10 0.49 -11.80 -18.66
C VAL A 10 1.41 -12.12 -17.47
N ILE A 11 2.43 -12.94 -17.67
CA ILE A 11 3.37 -13.34 -16.61
C ILE A 11 4.37 -12.21 -16.31
N LEU A 12 4.77 -11.41 -17.32
CA LEU A 12 5.69 -10.28 -17.11
C LEU A 12 5.03 -9.11 -16.37
N GLY A 13 3.70 -8.92 -16.53
CA GLY A 13 2.94 -7.89 -15.82
C GLY A 13 2.80 -8.15 -14.31
N ILE A 14 2.85 -9.41 -13.89
CA ILE A 14 2.70 -9.80 -12.47
C ILE A 14 4.01 -9.64 -11.68
N ILE A 15 5.17 -9.67 -12.36
CA ILE A 15 6.49 -9.65 -11.70
C ILE A 15 7.05 -8.22 -11.54
N LEU A 16 6.66 -7.26 -12.39
CA LEU A 16 7.20 -5.90 -12.38
C LEU A 16 6.29 -4.85 -11.71
N GLY A 17 5.09 -5.23 -11.25
CA GLY A 17 4.09 -4.32 -10.64
C GLY A 17 4.05 -4.30 -9.11
N ALA A 18 4.94 -5.00 -8.41
CA ALA A 18 4.73 -5.36 -7.01
C ALA A 18 5.23 -4.32 -5.97
N THR A 19 5.72 -3.15 -6.36
CA THR A 19 6.30 -2.22 -5.36
C THR A 19 5.69 -0.81 -5.31
N SER A 20 4.87 -0.39 -6.24
CA SER A 20 4.26 0.95 -6.18
C SER A 20 2.86 1.06 -6.80
N GLY A 21 2.37 0.02 -7.45
CA GLY A 21 1.09 0.03 -8.15
C GLY A 21 -0.11 -0.43 -7.32
N TYR A 22 0.09 -1.13 -6.21
CA TYR A 22 -0.98 -1.81 -5.49
C TYR A 22 -1.90 -0.85 -4.72
N ILE A 23 -1.37 0.22 -4.16
CA ILE A 23 -2.16 1.23 -3.42
C ILE A 23 -3.06 2.03 -4.38
N LEU A 24 -2.56 2.35 -5.58
CA LEU A 24 -3.35 3.09 -6.58
C LEU A 24 -4.51 2.26 -7.14
N ALA A 25 -4.31 0.96 -7.38
CA ALA A 25 -5.35 0.06 -7.89
C ALA A 25 -6.48 -0.17 -6.89
N PHE A 26 -6.18 -0.22 -5.59
CA PHE A 26 -7.18 -0.42 -4.54
C PHE A 26 -8.15 0.77 -4.45
N TYR A 27 -7.68 2.01 -4.57
CA TYR A 27 -8.53 3.19 -4.52
C TYR A 27 -9.33 3.43 -5.82
N GLN A 28 -8.82 3.04 -6.98
CA GLN A 28 -9.57 3.17 -8.25
C GLN A 28 -10.74 2.18 -8.35
N VAL A 29 -10.64 0.99 -7.76
CA VAL A 29 -11.72 -0.01 -7.78
C VAL A 29 -12.87 0.38 -6.84
N GLN A 30 -12.61 1.08 -5.74
CA GLN A 30 -13.70 1.53 -4.86
C GLN A 30 -14.49 2.74 -5.37
N ALA A 31 -13.90 3.58 -6.23
CA ALA A 31 -14.58 4.78 -6.73
C ALA A 31 -15.58 4.52 -7.88
N SER A 32 -15.59 3.33 -8.47
CA SER A 32 -16.45 3.01 -9.62
C SER A 32 -17.54 1.99 -9.36
N MET A 33 -17.78 1.56 -8.11
CA MET A 33 -18.84 0.60 -7.78
C MET A 33 -19.72 1.04 -6.60
N ALA A 34 -20.77 1.76 -6.91
CA ALA A 34 -22.05 1.59 -6.25
C ALA A 34 -23.10 1.50 -7.37
N PRO A 35 -24.02 0.49 -7.43
CA PRO A 35 -24.78 -0.03 -6.32
C PRO A 35 -24.79 -1.57 -6.19
N ALA A 36 -25.16 -2.02 -5.01
CA ALA A 36 -25.71 -3.34 -4.63
C ALA A 36 -25.40 -4.53 -5.57
N VAL A 37 -24.36 -5.28 -5.23
CA VAL A 37 -24.26 -6.68 -5.68
C VAL A 37 -24.18 -7.57 -4.45
N SER A 38 -25.19 -8.46 -4.35
CA SER A 38 -25.27 -9.59 -3.44
C SER A 38 -23.92 -10.29 -3.32
N ARG A 39 -23.49 -10.52 -2.08
CA ARG A 39 -22.40 -11.44 -1.77
C ARG A 39 -22.77 -12.83 -2.28
N SER A 40 -22.37 -13.14 -3.50
CA SER A 40 -22.28 -14.52 -3.98
C SER A 40 -20.82 -14.94 -3.84
N SER A 41 -20.54 -15.78 -2.88
CA SER A 41 -19.32 -16.57 -2.81
C SER A 41 -19.22 -17.43 -4.05
N GLY A 42 -18.22 -17.15 -4.91
CA GLY A 42 -18.00 -17.97 -6.10
C GLY A 42 -17.02 -17.33 -7.07
N SER A 43 -15.74 -17.31 -6.75
CA SER A 43 -14.71 -17.11 -7.75
C SER A 43 -14.60 -18.38 -8.59
N ASN A 44 -15.23 -18.40 -9.77
CA ASN A 44 -14.98 -19.42 -10.81
C ASN A 44 -13.57 -19.20 -11.40
N LEU A 45 -12.55 -19.62 -10.69
CA LEU A 45 -11.23 -19.89 -11.27
C LEU A 45 -11.28 -21.26 -11.95
N PRO A 46 -10.53 -21.48 -13.06
CA PRO A 46 -10.49 -22.77 -13.74
C PRO A 46 -10.15 -23.87 -12.75
N SER A 47 -10.90 -24.96 -12.78
CA SER A 47 -10.72 -26.16 -11.95
C SER A 47 -9.32 -26.74 -12.13
N GLY A 48 -8.45 -26.51 -11.14
CA GLY A 48 -7.07 -27.00 -11.16
C GLY A 48 -6.15 -26.32 -10.14
N HIS A 49 -6.54 -25.18 -9.57
CA HIS A 49 -5.79 -24.56 -8.48
C HIS A 49 -6.42 -24.97 -7.14
N PRO A 50 -5.61 -25.40 -6.15
CA PRO A 50 -6.14 -25.61 -4.81
C PRO A 50 -6.80 -24.31 -4.33
N ASN A 51 -8.01 -24.40 -3.80
CA ASN A 51 -8.70 -23.26 -3.19
C ASN A 51 -7.96 -22.88 -1.89
N ILE A 52 -6.88 -22.10 -2.03
CA ILE A 52 -6.07 -21.65 -0.90
C ILE A 52 -6.83 -20.49 -0.26
N ASN A 53 -7.30 -20.69 0.96
CA ASN A 53 -7.92 -19.62 1.73
C ASN A 53 -6.85 -18.73 2.41
N ASN A 54 -7.26 -17.55 2.88
CA ASN A 54 -6.35 -16.58 3.49
C ASN A 54 -5.57 -17.16 4.69
N GLU A 55 -6.18 -18.02 5.49
CA GLU A 55 -5.54 -18.64 6.65
C GLU A 55 -4.43 -19.63 6.23
N GLN A 56 -4.62 -20.35 5.13
CA GLN A 56 -3.57 -21.20 4.57
C GLN A 56 -2.39 -20.37 4.06
N VAL A 57 -2.66 -19.23 3.40
CA VAL A 57 -1.58 -18.30 2.97
C VAL A 57 -0.82 -17.76 4.17
N LEU A 58 -1.54 -17.33 5.23
CA LEU A 58 -0.91 -16.86 6.47
C LEU A 58 -0.05 -17.95 7.12
N ALA A 59 -0.52 -19.20 7.15
CA ALA A 59 0.24 -20.33 7.68
C ALA A 59 1.52 -20.60 6.86
N MET A 60 1.45 -20.50 5.52
CA MET A 60 2.61 -20.64 4.64
C MET A 60 3.66 -19.54 4.91
N PHE A 61 3.24 -18.27 5.07
CA PHE A 61 4.15 -17.19 5.44
C PHE A 61 4.81 -17.44 6.79
N LYS A 62 4.06 -17.86 7.80
CA LYS A 62 4.59 -18.16 9.14
C LYS A 62 5.65 -19.28 9.08
N GLN A 63 5.34 -20.38 8.39
CA GLN A 63 6.28 -21.49 8.21
C GLN A 63 7.56 -21.06 7.47
N ALA A 64 7.43 -20.18 6.47
CA ALA A 64 8.59 -19.67 5.74
C ALA A 64 9.45 -18.75 6.62
N LEU A 65 8.82 -17.92 7.46
CA LEU A 65 9.49 -17.04 8.41
C LEU A 65 10.15 -17.79 9.57
N GLU A 66 9.62 -18.95 9.98
CA GLU A 66 10.30 -19.84 10.95
C GLU A 66 11.66 -20.32 10.43
N LYS A 67 11.77 -20.57 9.12
CA LYS A 67 13.03 -20.98 8.47
C LYS A 67 13.98 -19.81 8.23
N ASN A 68 13.45 -18.63 8.00
CA ASN A 68 14.20 -17.41 7.68
C ASN A 68 13.67 -16.23 8.51
N PRO A 69 13.95 -16.18 9.82
CA PRO A 69 13.32 -15.25 10.76
C PRO A 69 13.70 -13.79 10.56
N ASN A 70 14.76 -13.49 9.79
CA ASN A 70 15.23 -12.12 9.52
C ASN A 70 15.11 -11.76 8.02
N ASP A 71 14.33 -12.51 7.23
CA ASP A 71 14.05 -12.18 5.83
C ASP A 71 13.03 -11.02 5.77
N THR A 72 13.55 -9.79 5.68
CA THR A 72 12.75 -8.57 5.62
C THR A 72 11.85 -8.52 4.39
N THR A 73 12.27 -9.09 3.27
CA THR A 73 11.43 -9.19 2.06
C THR A 73 10.20 -10.07 2.32
N LEU A 74 10.40 -11.21 2.98
CA LEU A 74 9.31 -12.11 3.33
C LEU A 74 8.40 -11.50 4.39
N MET A 75 8.99 -10.82 5.41
CA MET A 75 8.23 -10.07 6.42
C MET A 75 7.35 -8.99 5.77
N THR A 76 7.88 -8.23 4.80
CA THR A 76 7.13 -7.20 4.08
C THR A 76 5.94 -7.80 3.33
N LYS A 77 6.13 -8.90 2.63
CA LYS A 77 5.04 -9.60 1.94
C LYS A 77 3.95 -10.07 2.92
N TYR A 78 4.36 -10.60 4.06
CA TYR A 78 3.43 -11.06 5.09
C TYR A 78 2.68 -9.89 5.73
N ALA A 79 3.37 -8.81 6.07
CA ALA A 79 2.79 -7.60 6.65
C ALA A 79 1.79 -6.94 5.68
N ASN A 80 2.15 -6.83 4.39
CA ASN A 80 1.25 -6.33 3.36
C ASN A 80 0.00 -7.22 3.23
N PHE A 81 0.16 -8.54 3.23
CA PHE A 81 -0.98 -9.45 3.17
C PHE A 81 -1.91 -9.30 4.38
N LEU A 82 -1.37 -9.14 5.59
CA LEU A 82 -2.16 -8.83 6.79
C LEU A 82 -2.89 -7.48 6.63
N PHE A 83 -2.22 -6.47 6.11
CA PHE A 83 -2.79 -5.15 5.86
C PHE A 83 -3.96 -5.22 4.86
N ASP A 84 -3.81 -5.95 3.76
CA ASP A 84 -4.85 -6.15 2.74
C ASP A 84 -6.08 -6.91 3.29
N LEU A 85 -5.87 -7.75 4.30
CA LEU A 85 -6.95 -8.41 5.04
C LEU A 85 -7.64 -7.51 6.08
N GLY A 86 -7.24 -6.23 6.19
CA GLY A 86 -7.76 -5.30 7.20
C GLY A 86 -7.19 -5.55 8.61
N ARG A 87 -6.16 -6.38 8.74
CA ARG A 87 -5.49 -6.72 10.01
C ARG A 87 -4.35 -5.74 10.31
N ALA A 88 -4.63 -4.43 10.20
CA ALA A 88 -3.64 -3.37 10.34
C ALA A 88 -2.84 -3.44 11.66
N PRO A 89 -3.42 -3.74 12.84
CA PRO A 89 -2.63 -3.88 14.06
C PRO A 89 -1.55 -4.97 13.98
N GLU A 90 -1.85 -6.10 13.35
CA GLU A 90 -0.88 -7.19 13.17
C GLU A 90 0.18 -6.83 12.12
N ALA A 91 -0.20 -6.13 11.05
CA ALA A 91 0.75 -5.60 10.07
C ALA A 91 1.76 -4.65 10.73
N VAL A 92 1.31 -3.78 11.66
CA VAL A 92 2.19 -2.89 12.44
C VAL A 92 3.29 -3.66 13.16
N GLU A 93 2.97 -4.78 13.81
CA GLU A 93 3.98 -5.58 14.52
C GLU A 93 5.09 -6.08 13.59
N TRP A 94 4.72 -6.47 12.38
CA TRP A 94 5.69 -6.96 11.40
C TRP A 94 6.50 -5.83 10.77
N PHE A 95 5.87 -4.71 10.42
CA PHE A 95 6.61 -3.54 9.93
C PHE A 95 7.56 -2.98 10.99
N GLN A 96 7.21 -3.01 12.29
CA GLN A 96 8.12 -2.63 13.36
C GLN A 96 9.36 -3.52 13.42
N LYS A 97 9.21 -4.84 13.20
CA LYS A 97 10.36 -5.76 13.12
C LYS A 97 11.26 -5.42 11.92
N ILE A 98 10.65 -5.12 10.75
CA ILE A 98 11.41 -4.72 9.57
C ILE A 98 12.19 -3.43 9.82
N VAL A 99 11.56 -2.40 10.38
CA VAL A 99 12.21 -1.14 10.72
C VAL A 99 13.33 -1.32 11.76
N ALA A 100 13.18 -2.27 12.69
CA ALA A 100 14.24 -2.60 13.64
C ALA A 100 15.47 -3.25 12.97
N LEU A 101 15.26 -4.06 11.93
CA LEU A 101 16.32 -4.67 11.13
C LEU A 101 16.93 -3.68 10.11
N GLU A 102 16.11 -2.80 9.56
CA GLU A 102 16.47 -1.85 8.51
C GLU A 102 16.13 -0.40 8.90
N PRO A 103 16.79 0.19 9.92
CA PRO A 103 16.36 1.47 10.51
C PRO A 103 16.48 2.68 9.56
N LYS A 104 17.23 2.55 8.47
CA LYS A 104 17.41 3.60 7.46
C LYS A 104 16.61 3.33 6.15
N ASN A 105 15.72 2.35 6.17
CA ASN A 105 14.88 2.04 5.02
C ASN A 105 13.63 2.94 5.05
N SER A 106 13.58 3.92 4.14
CA SER A 106 12.45 4.87 4.03
C SER A 106 11.15 4.18 3.59
N ASP A 107 11.23 3.14 2.75
CA ASP A 107 10.05 2.35 2.34
C ASP A 107 9.45 1.65 3.55
N ALA A 108 10.26 0.92 4.33
CA ALA A 108 9.79 0.19 5.50
C ALA A 108 9.15 1.11 6.55
N ARG A 109 9.71 2.32 6.75
CA ARG A 109 9.11 3.33 7.64
C ARG A 109 7.80 3.89 7.09
N THR A 110 7.73 4.08 5.78
CA THR A 110 6.49 4.53 5.11
C THR A 110 5.38 3.50 5.25
N ASP A 111 5.71 2.22 5.08
CA ASP A 111 4.76 1.11 5.25
C ASP A 111 4.29 1.00 6.71
N LEU A 112 5.22 1.11 7.67
CA LEU A 112 4.89 1.16 9.10
C LEU A 112 3.94 2.33 9.40
N ALA A 113 4.25 3.53 8.89
CA ALA A 113 3.42 4.72 9.09
C ALA A 113 2.00 4.51 8.53
N THR A 114 1.91 3.94 7.34
CA THR A 114 0.62 3.63 6.70
C THR A 114 -0.19 2.62 7.52
N ALA A 115 0.45 1.57 8.01
CA ALA A 115 -0.19 0.58 8.87
C ALA A 115 -0.65 1.19 10.21
N LEU A 116 0.18 2.03 10.83
CA LEU A 116 -0.17 2.77 12.05
C LEU A 116 -1.36 3.70 11.85
N TRP A 117 -1.41 4.42 10.72
CA TRP A 117 -2.54 5.29 10.38
C TRP A 117 -3.84 4.49 10.30
N ASN A 118 -3.83 3.37 9.57
CA ASN A 118 -5.00 2.49 9.44
C ASN A 118 -5.37 1.77 10.75
N ALA A 119 -4.41 1.59 11.66
CA ALA A 119 -4.66 1.09 13.02
C ALA A 119 -5.16 2.20 13.99
N GLY A 120 -5.39 3.44 13.51
CA GLY A 120 -5.85 4.57 14.30
C GLY A 120 -4.76 5.24 15.16
N GLN A 121 -3.50 4.83 15.05
CA GLN A 121 -2.37 5.37 15.80
C GLN A 121 -1.74 6.57 15.07
N LYS A 122 -2.55 7.60 14.83
CA LYS A 122 -2.21 8.73 13.94
C LYS A 122 -0.92 9.45 14.31
N ASP A 123 -0.68 9.74 15.60
CA ASP A 123 0.52 10.47 16.04
C ASP A 123 1.79 9.69 15.75
N LYS A 124 1.77 8.36 15.97
CA LYS A 124 2.90 7.48 15.65
C LYS A 124 3.12 7.38 14.14
N ALA A 125 2.04 7.30 13.36
CA ALA A 125 2.12 7.29 11.92
C ALA A 125 2.83 8.56 11.39
N MET A 126 2.44 9.73 11.88
CA MET A 126 3.06 10.99 11.49
C MET A 126 4.55 11.05 11.86
N ALA A 127 4.94 10.52 13.03
CA ALA A 127 6.34 10.43 13.45
C ALA A 127 7.17 9.54 12.52
N GLU A 128 6.64 8.39 12.09
CA GLU A 128 7.33 7.49 11.15
C GLU A 128 7.42 8.09 9.73
N TYR A 129 6.38 8.78 9.23
CA TYR A 129 6.47 9.52 7.97
C TYR A 129 7.54 10.61 8.03
N GLN A 130 7.62 11.38 9.11
CA GLN A 130 8.66 12.39 9.30
C GLN A 130 10.06 11.77 9.34
N THR A 131 10.20 10.61 10.00
CA THR A 131 11.46 9.89 10.05
C THR A 131 11.85 9.38 8.66
N ALA A 132 10.91 8.85 7.87
CA ALA A 132 11.16 8.43 6.50
C ALA A 132 11.67 9.60 5.63
N LEU A 133 11.05 10.78 5.74
CA LEU A 133 11.50 12.00 5.02
C LEU A 133 12.80 12.59 5.57
N SER A 134 13.16 12.32 6.82
CA SER A 134 14.48 12.71 7.34
C SER A 134 15.62 11.88 6.75
N ILE A 135 15.32 10.63 6.37
CA ILE A 135 16.25 9.70 5.70
C ILE A 135 16.34 10.04 4.22
N ASP A 136 15.19 10.15 3.55
CA ASP A 136 15.09 10.56 2.15
C ASP A 136 14.04 11.69 1.98
N PRO A 137 14.48 12.96 1.94
CA PRO A 137 13.58 14.11 1.78
C PRO A 137 12.78 14.13 0.46
N LYS A 138 13.19 13.32 -0.52
CA LYS A 138 12.54 13.22 -1.83
C LYS A 138 11.75 11.91 -2.01
N HIS A 139 11.53 11.16 -0.95
CA HIS A 139 10.85 9.88 -1.01
C HIS A 139 9.39 10.05 -1.44
N MET A 140 9.13 9.84 -2.72
CA MET A 140 7.83 10.12 -3.35
C MET A 140 6.69 9.30 -2.74
N ALA A 141 6.93 8.06 -2.33
CA ALA A 141 5.91 7.23 -1.68
C ALA A 141 5.46 7.82 -0.34
N THR A 142 6.41 8.29 0.48
CA THR A 142 6.09 8.97 1.76
C THR A 142 5.30 10.26 1.52
N LEU A 143 5.73 11.09 0.56
CA LEU A 143 5.05 12.34 0.23
C LEU A 143 3.64 12.07 -0.29
N HIS A 144 3.46 11.06 -1.14
CA HIS A 144 2.14 10.64 -1.64
C HIS A 144 1.22 10.27 -0.48
N ASN A 145 1.67 9.39 0.41
CA ASN A 145 0.87 8.94 1.54
C ASN A 145 0.57 10.09 2.51
N LEU A 146 1.51 11.02 2.71
CA LEU A 146 1.25 12.23 3.51
C LEU A 146 0.17 13.11 2.91
N VAL A 147 0.12 13.29 1.59
CA VAL A 147 -1.00 14.01 0.95
C VAL A 147 -2.33 13.32 1.23
N VAL A 148 -2.37 11.99 1.12
CA VAL A 148 -3.58 11.21 1.41
C VAL A 148 -4.03 11.41 2.85
N VAL A 149 -3.15 11.16 3.83
CA VAL A 149 -3.52 11.24 5.24
C VAL A 149 -3.86 12.66 5.69
N TYR A 150 -3.18 13.70 5.19
CA TYR A 150 -3.54 15.09 5.45
C TYR A 150 -4.90 15.45 4.86
N THR A 151 -5.21 14.94 3.68
CA THR A 151 -6.50 15.17 3.03
C THR A 151 -7.63 14.49 3.80
N GLU A 152 -7.43 13.27 4.27
CA GLU A 152 -8.40 12.54 5.10
C GLU A 152 -8.61 13.20 6.46
N ASP A 153 -7.55 13.73 7.06
CA ASP A 153 -7.60 14.45 8.34
C ASP A 153 -8.07 15.91 8.18
N ARG A 154 -8.47 16.30 6.97
CA ARG A 154 -8.91 17.66 6.59
C ARG A 154 -7.85 18.75 6.85
N ASN A 155 -6.58 18.37 6.97
CA ASN A 155 -5.47 19.32 7.03
C ASN A 155 -5.04 19.71 5.59
N PHE A 156 -5.94 20.41 4.91
CA PHE A 156 -5.78 20.76 3.50
C PHE A 156 -4.55 21.62 3.23
N ALA A 157 -4.18 22.48 4.16
CA ALA A 157 -2.99 23.32 4.02
C ALA A 157 -1.69 22.48 3.99
N ALA A 158 -1.59 21.44 4.82
CA ALA A 158 -0.47 20.53 4.82
C ALA A 158 -0.46 19.67 3.54
N ALA A 159 -1.63 19.19 3.10
CA ALA A 159 -1.77 18.43 1.85
C ALA A 159 -1.29 19.27 0.64
N GLU A 160 -1.74 20.53 0.50
CA GLU A 160 -1.31 21.41 -0.58
C GLU A 160 0.20 21.69 -0.57
N LYS A 161 0.76 21.92 0.62
CA LYS A 161 2.20 22.14 0.77
C LYS A 161 2.98 20.91 0.31
N THR A 162 2.54 19.71 0.70
CA THR A 162 3.17 18.44 0.31
C THR A 162 3.04 18.19 -1.19
N LEU A 163 1.87 18.47 -1.79
CA LEU A 163 1.68 18.39 -3.24
C LEU A 163 2.65 19.29 -4.01
N LYS A 164 2.85 20.56 -3.55
CA LYS A 164 3.83 21.46 -4.17
C LYS A 164 5.25 20.93 -4.06
N GLN A 165 5.60 20.29 -2.95
CA GLN A 165 6.89 19.63 -2.79
C GLN A 165 7.06 18.48 -3.79
N MET A 166 6.05 17.63 -3.96
CA MET A 166 6.05 16.54 -4.94
C MET A 166 6.22 17.06 -6.37
N GLU A 167 5.48 18.12 -6.75
CA GLU A 167 5.61 18.77 -8.06
C GLU A 167 7.00 19.31 -8.32
N GLY A 168 7.64 19.87 -7.29
CA GLY A 168 9.02 20.36 -7.39
C GLY A 168 10.06 19.25 -7.56
N ILE A 169 9.77 18.03 -7.11
CA ILE A 169 10.64 16.86 -7.24
C ILE A 169 10.41 16.17 -8.58
N ASP A 170 9.18 15.83 -8.88
CA ASP A 170 8.76 15.19 -10.14
C ASP A 170 7.41 15.74 -10.62
N PRO A 171 7.41 16.76 -11.52
CA PRO A 171 6.17 17.34 -12.03
C PRO A 171 5.35 16.36 -12.92
N LYS A 172 5.93 15.23 -13.31
CA LYS A 172 5.28 14.20 -14.12
C LYS A 172 4.85 12.97 -13.30
N TYR A 173 4.97 13.04 -11.98
CA TYR A 173 4.54 11.94 -11.13
C TYR A 173 3.08 11.57 -11.40
N GLN A 174 2.86 10.31 -11.74
CA GLN A 174 1.57 9.82 -12.27
C GLN A 174 0.40 10.00 -11.28
N GLY A 175 0.67 10.07 -9.98
CA GLY A 175 -0.35 10.25 -8.93
C GLY A 175 -0.78 11.70 -8.67
N LEU A 176 -0.06 12.70 -9.18
CA LEU A 176 -0.29 14.11 -8.81
C LEU A 176 -1.71 14.59 -9.11
N GLU A 177 -2.22 14.35 -10.31
CA GLU A 177 -3.55 14.82 -10.70
C GLU A 177 -4.68 14.13 -9.91
N THR A 178 -4.50 12.86 -9.58
CA THR A 178 -5.44 12.12 -8.73
C THR A 178 -5.49 12.72 -7.33
N LEU A 179 -4.32 12.97 -6.73
CA LEU A 179 -4.22 13.59 -5.40
C LEU A 179 -4.83 15.00 -5.38
N LYS A 180 -4.56 15.84 -6.38
CA LYS A 180 -5.15 17.18 -6.52
C LYS A 180 -6.68 17.13 -6.64
N THR A 181 -7.18 16.20 -7.43
CA THR A 181 -8.62 16.03 -7.62
C THR A 181 -9.28 15.62 -6.31
N ARG A 182 -8.74 14.62 -5.63
CA ARG A 182 -9.23 14.16 -4.33
C ARG A 182 -9.23 15.28 -3.27
N LEU A 183 -8.16 16.07 -3.22
CA LEU A 183 -8.05 17.20 -2.32
C LEU A 183 -9.16 18.25 -2.59
N ARG A 184 -9.37 18.65 -3.85
CA ARG A 184 -10.43 19.60 -4.24
C ARG A 184 -11.82 19.11 -3.90
N GLU A 185 -12.10 17.84 -4.16
CA GLU A 185 -13.39 17.22 -3.83
C GLU A 185 -13.71 17.33 -2.34
N LEU A 186 -12.74 17.01 -1.47
CA LEU A 186 -12.94 17.05 -0.02
C LEU A 186 -12.93 18.48 0.56
N GLN A 187 -12.23 19.41 -0.08
CA GLN A 187 -12.30 20.85 0.24
C GLN A 187 -13.68 21.46 -0.12
N GLY A 188 -14.27 21.01 -1.23
CA GLY A 188 -15.59 21.49 -1.70
C GLY A 188 -16.79 20.83 -0.98
N ALA A 189 -16.59 19.71 -0.33
CA ALA A 189 -17.62 19.02 0.44
C ALA A 189 -17.79 19.70 1.83
N LYS A 190 -18.70 20.71 1.88
CA LYS A 190 -19.15 21.37 3.11
C LYS A 190 -20.31 20.63 3.77
#